data_6d7980857ee7d1ec9ae3e5581041ffe8
#
_entry.id   6d7980857ee7d1ec9ae3e5581041ffe8
#
_cell.length_a   1.000
_cell.length_b   1.000
_cell.length_c   1.000
_cell.angle_alpha   90.00
_cell.angle_beta   90.00
_cell.angle_gamma   90.00
#
_symmetry.space_group_name_H-M   'P 1'
#
loop_
_entity.id
_entity.type
_entity.pdbx_description
1 polymer ?
#
loop_
_entity_poly.entity_id
_entity_poly.type
_entity_poly.pdbx_seq_one_letter_code
_entity_poly.pdbx_strand_id
1 'polypeptide(L)'
;EFAAVDLGSNSFHMVIARVVDGAMQIIGRLKQRVHLADGLGEDNKLSEEAMERGLSCLSLFAERLQGFPPSSVCIVGTHTLRQALNATDFLKRAEKVIPYPIEIISGNEEARLIFMGVEHTQPEKGRKLVIDIGGGSTELVIGEDFEPKLVESRRMGCVSFAQMYFPGGVISRENFQRARMAAAQKLETLT
;
A
#
# COMPACT_ATOMS: atom_id res chain seq x y z
N GLU A 1 7.86 13.85 -17.07
CA GLU A 1 7.78 12.50 -16.46
C GLU A 1 7.50 12.64 -14.97
N PHE A 2 6.79 11.67 -14.43
CA PHE A 2 6.40 11.60 -13.02
C PHE A 2 6.64 10.18 -12.51
N ALA A 3 6.90 10.05 -11.23
CA ALA A 3 7.02 8.75 -10.58
C ALA A 3 6.18 8.70 -9.33
N ALA A 4 5.50 7.57 -9.12
CA ALA A 4 4.79 7.26 -7.89
C ALA A 4 5.36 5.96 -7.30
N VAL A 5 5.63 5.97 -6.00
CA VAL A 5 6.15 4.83 -5.27
C VAL A 5 5.23 4.54 -4.08
N ASP A 6 4.77 3.30 -3.99
CA ASP A 6 3.99 2.77 -2.87
C ASP A 6 4.84 1.79 -2.06
N LEU A 7 5.03 2.08 -0.79
CA LEU A 7 5.73 1.24 0.18
C LEU A 7 4.70 0.38 0.94
N GLY A 8 4.20 -0.64 0.24
CA GLY A 8 3.18 -1.53 0.76
C GLY A 8 3.69 -2.58 1.72
N SER A 9 2.78 -3.27 2.41
CA SER A 9 3.08 -4.28 3.43
C SER A 9 3.81 -5.51 2.86
N ASN A 10 3.45 -5.94 1.67
CA ASN A 10 4.04 -7.12 1.02
C ASN A 10 5.09 -6.76 -0.03
N SER A 11 4.83 -5.72 -0.81
CA SER A 11 5.65 -5.33 -1.94
C SER A 11 5.75 -3.82 -2.02
N PHE A 12 6.90 -3.33 -2.49
CA PHE A 12 7.06 -1.95 -2.93
C PHE A 12 6.83 -1.87 -4.43
N HIS A 13 6.11 -0.86 -4.85
CA HIS A 13 5.75 -0.62 -6.24
C HIS A 13 6.23 0.75 -6.69
N MET A 14 6.80 0.83 -7.87
CA MET A 14 7.11 2.09 -8.52
C MET A 14 6.48 2.10 -9.91
N VAL A 15 5.84 3.20 -10.25
CA VAL A 15 5.31 3.47 -11.59
C VAL A 15 5.93 4.78 -12.08
N ILE A 16 6.47 4.74 -13.29
CA ILE A 16 6.93 5.94 -13.99
C ILE A 16 5.98 6.20 -15.15
N ALA A 17 5.51 7.43 -15.27
CA ALA A 17 4.60 7.86 -16.32
C ALA A 17 5.05 9.18 -16.93
N ARG A 18 4.57 9.46 -18.14
CA ARG A 18 4.67 10.77 -18.78
C ARG A 18 3.32 11.20 -19.32
N VAL A 19 3.14 12.49 -19.50
CA VAL A 19 1.96 13.05 -20.17
C VAL A 19 2.36 13.40 -21.60
N VAL A 20 1.61 12.88 -22.56
CA VAL A 20 1.77 13.16 -23.99
C VAL A 20 0.38 13.52 -24.52
N ASP A 21 0.23 14.70 -25.10
CA ASP A 21 -1.04 15.19 -25.65
C ASP A 21 -2.22 15.11 -24.66
N GLY A 22 -1.95 15.40 -23.38
CA GLY A 22 -2.95 15.34 -22.32
C GLY A 22 -3.26 13.92 -21.80
N ALA A 23 -2.70 12.87 -22.40
CA ALA A 23 -2.89 11.48 -21.97
C ALA A 23 -1.69 10.97 -21.14
N MET A 24 -1.99 10.27 -20.05
CA MET A 24 -0.96 9.65 -19.23
C MET A 24 -0.51 8.32 -19.85
N GLN A 25 0.77 8.19 -20.09
CA GLN A 25 1.41 6.97 -20.58
C GLN A 25 2.34 6.40 -19.51
N ILE A 26 2.11 5.16 -19.10
CA ILE A 26 3.03 4.44 -18.22
C ILE A 26 4.22 3.98 -19.05
N ILE A 27 5.43 4.38 -18.66
CA ILE A 27 6.69 4.05 -19.32
C ILE A 27 7.57 3.10 -18.53
N GLY A 28 7.25 2.89 -17.25
CA GLY A 28 7.97 1.95 -16.41
C GLY A 28 7.16 1.47 -15.21
N ARG A 29 7.35 0.20 -14.84
CA ARG A 29 6.81 -0.39 -13.61
C ARG A 29 7.87 -1.27 -12.98
N LEU A 30 8.09 -1.08 -11.68
CA LEU A 30 8.89 -1.99 -10.87
C LEU A 30 8.04 -2.45 -9.69
N LYS A 31 8.16 -3.74 -9.37
CA LYS A 31 7.54 -4.35 -8.21
C LYS A 31 8.57 -5.24 -7.55
N GLN A 32 8.82 -5.01 -6.25
CA GLN A 32 9.71 -5.84 -5.45
C GLN A 32 8.97 -6.37 -4.23
N ARG A 33 9.08 -7.67 -3.99
CA ARG A 33 8.58 -8.29 -2.75
C ARG A 33 9.55 -7.99 -1.63
N VAL A 34 9.14 -7.12 -0.71
CA VAL A 34 9.94 -6.69 0.45
C VAL A 34 9.52 -7.43 1.71
N HIS A 35 8.25 -7.89 1.76
CA HIS A 35 7.68 -8.56 2.94
C HIS A 35 7.90 -7.73 4.22
N LEU A 36 7.57 -6.44 4.15
CA LEU A 36 7.79 -5.52 5.26
C LEU A 36 6.95 -5.92 6.48
N ALA A 37 5.70 -6.35 6.24
CA ALA A 37 4.79 -6.77 7.29
C ALA A 37 5.27 -8.02 8.05
N ASP A 38 6.04 -8.91 7.42
CA ASP A 38 6.57 -10.10 8.09
C ASP A 38 7.59 -9.75 9.18
N GLY A 39 8.15 -8.54 9.12
CA GLY A 39 9.07 -8.03 10.15
C GLY A 39 8.40 -7.19 11.22
N LEU A 40 7.08 -7.02 11.19
CA LEU A 40 6.36 -6.31 12.24
C LEU A 40 6.09 -7.26 13.42
N GLY A 41 6.81 -7.07 14.53
CA GLY A 41 6.67 -7.89 15.74
C GLY A 41 5.38 -7.62 16.50
N GLU A 42 5.12 -8.42 17.54
CA GLU A 42 3.96 -8.24 18.45
C GLU A 42 4.03 -6.90 19.20
N ASP A 43 5.23 -6.34 19.36
CA ASP A 43 5.48 -5.01 19.93
C ASP A 43 5.25 -3.87 18.93
N ASN A 44 4.73 -4.17 17.73
CA ASN A 44 4.57 -3.24 16.62
C ASN A 44 5.88 -2.54 16.20
N LYS A 45 7.02 -3.19 16.30
CA LYS A 45 8.28 -2.68 15.75
C LYS A 45 8.70 -3.49 14.55
N LEU A 46 9.23 -2.80 13.54
CA LEU A 46 9.88 -3.43 12.41
C LEU A 46 11.23 -4.02 12.85
N SER A 47 11.48 -5.26 12.44
CA SER A 47 12.78 -5.89 12.63
C SER A 47 13.84 -5.23 11.75
N GLU A 48 15.10 -5.36 12.17
CA GLU A 48 16.23 -4.83 11.42
C GLU A 48 16.32 -5.43 10.02
N GLU A 49 16.08 -6.72 9.88
CA GLU A 49 16.11 -7.43 8.59
C GLU A 49 15.02 -6.93 7.63
N ALA A 50 13.83 -6.60 8.15
CA ALA A 50 12.76 -6.04 7.33
C ALA A 50 13.10 -4.62 6.86
N MET A 51 13.68 -3.80 7.74
CA MET A 51 14.15 -2.46 7.37
C MET A 51 15.22 -2.54 6.29
N GLU A 52 16.23 -3.43 6.43
CA GLU A 52 17.27 -3.61 5.42
C GLU A 52 16.73 -4.05 4.06
N ARG A 53 15.74 -4.95 4.03
CA ARG A 53 15.09 -5.32 2.76
C ARG A 53 14.41 -4.13 2.11
N GLY A 54 13.70 -3.31 2.91
CA GLY A 54 13.06 -2.08 2.44
C GLY A 54 14.06 -1.08 1.88
N LEU A 55 15.16 -0.82 2.61
CA LEU A 55 16.22 0.10 2.19
C LEU A 55 16.93 -0.38 0.92
N SER A 56 17.20 -1.66 0.80
CA SER A 56 17.78 -2.25 -0.42
C SER A 56 16.87 -2.05 -1.63
N CYS A 57 15.55 -2.21 -1.45
CA CYS A 57 14.60 -1.94 -2.52
C CYS A 57 14.57 -0.45 -2.89
N LEU A 58 14.59 0.46 -1.90
CA LEU A 58 14.63 1.90 -2.14
C LEU A 58 15.90 2.33 -2.87
N SER A 59 17.03 1.68 -2.62
CA SER A 59 18.28 1.92 -3.37
C SER A 59 18.10 1.63 -4.86
N LEU A 60 17.47 0.50 -5.22
CA LEU A 60 17.17 0.17 -6.61
C LEU A 60 16.20 1.17 -7.26
N PHE A 61 15.25 1.67 -6.47
CA PHE A 61 14.31 2.68 -6.97
C PHE A 61 15.00 4.03 -7.17
N ALA A 62 15.90 4.42 -6.26
CA ALA A 62 16.69 5.64 -6.35
C ALA A 62 17.54 5.68 -7.64
N GLU A 63 18.13 4.55 -8.04
CA GLU A 63 18.86 4.45 -9.31
C GLU A 63 17.97 4.76 -10.53
N ARG A 64 16.70 4.31 -10.49
CA ARG A 64 15.72 4.56 -11.57
C ARG A 64 15.16 5.97 -11.59
N LEU A 65 15.22 6.65 -10.45
CA LEU A 65 14.72 8.01 -10.28
C LEU A 65 15.80 9.09 -10.46
N GLN A 66 17.02 8.69 -10.85
CA GLN A 66 18.09 9.65 -11.15
C GLN A 66 17.66 10.67 -12.20
N GLY A 67 17.81 11.95 -11.87
CA GLY A 67 17.46 13.06 -12.77
C GLY A 67 15.99 13.50 -12.69
N PHE A 68 15.14 12.83 -11.91
CA PHE A 68 13.78 13.31 -11.66
C PHE A 68 13.80 14.50 -10.69
N PRO A 69 13.11 15.62 -11.01
CA PRO A 69 12.95 16.70 -10.05
C PRO A 69 12.07 16.26 -8.87
N PRO A 70 12.34 16.73 -7.64
CA PRO A 70 11.57 16.34 -6.46
C PRO A 70 10.06 16.55 -6.58
N SER A 71 9.63 17.57 -7.30
CA SER A 71 8.22 17.89 -7.56
C SER A 71 7.50 16.88 -8.45
N SER A 72 8.21 15.97 -9.09
CA SER A 72 7.64 14.94 -9.98
C SER A 72 7.69 13.53 -9.38
N VAL A 73 8.15 13.38 -8.13
CA VAL A 73 8.23 12.09 -7.45
C VAL A 73 7.37 12.13 -6.20
N CYS A 74 6.46 11.17 -6.07
CA CYS A 74 5.64 10.96 -4.89
C CYS A 74 5.92 9.59 -4.32
N ILE A 75 6.32 9.52 -3.04
CA ILE A 75 6.55 8.25 -2.33
C ILE A 75 5.65 8.20 -1.11
N VAL A 76 4.81 7.17 -1.04
CA VAL A 76 3.90 6.97 0.10
C VAL A 76 4.18 5.67 0.82
N GLY A 77 4.12 5.71 2.14
CA GLY A 77 4.13 4.55 3.01
C GLY A 77 2.72 4.26 3.51
N THR A 78 2.34 2.99 3.51
CA THR A 78 0.97 2.57 3.80
C THR A 78 0.87 1.78 5.12
N HIS A 79 0.02 0.77 5.19
CA HIS A 79 -0.40 0.10 6.43
C HIS A 79 0.73 -0.27 7.39
N THR A 80 1.76 -0.98 6.94
CA THR A 80 2.82 -1.46 7.86
C THR A 80 3.60 -0.31 8.47
N LEU A 81 3.94 0.72 7.69
CA LEU A 81 4.64 1.91 8.20
C LEU A 81 3.74 2.73 9.13
N ARG A 82 2.41 2.76 8.91
CA ARG A 82 1.45 3.37 9.85
C ARG A 82 1.40 2.66 11.20
N GLN A 83 1.59 1.34 11.22
CA GLN A 83 1.53 0.54 12.45
C GLN A 83 2.86 0.51 13.21
N ALA A 84 3.98 0.68 12.52
CA ALA A 84 5.30 0.53 13.09
C ALA A 84 5.64 1.68 14.05
N LEU A 85 5.86 1.37 15.33
CA LEU A 85 6.28 2.35 16.35
C LEU A 85 7.66 2.95 16.06
N ASN A 86 8.51 2.22 15.33
CA ASN A 86 9.84 2.65 14.91
C ASN A 86 9.90 3.05 13.42
N ALA A 87 8.76 3.39 12.80
CA ALA A 87 8.74 3.86 11.42
C ALA A 87 9.67 5.05 11.18
N THR A 88 9.80 5.95 12.16
CA THR A 88 10.70 7.11 12.07
C THR A 88 12.16 6.70 11.88
N ASP A 89 12.61 5.57 12.45
CA ASP A 89 13.98 5.09 12.28
C ASP A 89 14.19 4.56 10.85
N PHE A 90 13.20 3.86 10.32
CA PHE A 90 13.20 3.45 8.91
C PHE A 90 13.26 4.68 7.98
N LEU A 91 12.41 5.70 8.20
CA LEU A 91 12.37 6.91 7.38
C LEU A 91 13.70 7.66 7.39
N LYS A 92 14.32 7.87 8.56
CA LYS A 92 15.65 8.52 8.68
C LYS A 92 16.75 7.79 7.91
N ARG A 93 16.64 6.47 7.82
CA ARG A 93 17.59 5.65 7.04
C ARG A 93 17.26 5.73 5.55
N ALA A 94 15.98 5.71 5.21
CA ALA A 94 15.49 5.83 3.83
C ALA A 94 15.93 7.17 3.18
N GLU A 95 15.90 8.28 3.93
CA GLU A 95 16.37 9.59 3.47
C GLU A 95 17.83 9.60 2.99
N LYS A 96 18.67 8.69 3.51
CA LYS A 96 20.06 8.53 3.07
C LYS A 96 20.20 7.71 1.79
N VAL A 97 19.16 6.99 1.41
CA VAL A 97 19.15 6.04 0.29
C VAL A 97 18.43 6.63 -0.91
N ILE A 98 17.29 7.30 -0.67
CA ILE A 98 16.45 7.89 -1.72
C ILE A 98 16.22 9.37 -1.42
N PRO A 99 16.61 10.30 -2.34
CA PRO A 99 16.61 11.75 -2.07
C PRO A 99 15.22 12.39 -2.27
N TYR A 100 14.16 11.68 -1.90
CA TYR A 100 12.78 12.14 -2.02
C TYR A 100 12.05 11.90 -0.69
N PRO A 101 11.17 12.81 -0.25
CA PRO A 101 10.41 12.64 0.97
C PRO A 101 9.48 11.43 0.87
N ILE A 102 9.34 10.70 1.96
CA ILE A 102 8.39 9.60 2.10
C ILE A 102 7.29 10.06 3.04
N GLU A 103 6.05 10.07 2.56
CA GLU A 103 4.87 10.42 3.35
C GLU A 103 4.15 9.16 3.81
N ILE A 104 3.87 9.04 5.12
CA ILE A 104 3.00 7.97 5.62
C ILE A 104 1.56 8.47 5.56
N ILE A 105 0.78 7.94 4.62
CA ILE A 105 -0.61 8.36 4.40
C ILE A 105 -1.59 7.59 5.29
N SER A 106 -2.72 8.22 5.63
CA SER A 106 -3.81 7.55 6.33
C SER A 106 -4.48 6.47 5.47
N GLY A 107 -5.18 5.51 6.11
CA GLY A 107 -5.93 4.49 5.35
C GLY A 107 -7.03 5.10 4.47
N ASN A 108 -7.68 6.17 4.93
CA ASN A 108 -8.69 6.86 4.14
C ASN A 108 -8.09 7.61 2.94
N GLU A 109 -6.88 8.19 3.10
CA GLU A 109 -6.19 8.81 1.97
C GLU A 109 -5.73 7.76 0.97
N GLU A 110 -5.21 6.62 1.44
CA GLU A 110 -4.89 5.46 0.59
C GLU A 110 -6.12 5.01 -0.22
N ALA A 111 -7.26 4.82 0.44
CA ALA A 111 -8.53 4.46 -0.19
C ALA A 111 -8.99 5.51 -1.24
N ARG A 112 -8.89 6.79 -0.91
CA ARG A 112 -9.21 7.89 -1.84
C ARG A 112 -8.33 7.85 -3.09
N LEU A 113 -7.03 7.66 -2.93
CA LEU A 113 -6.09 7.59 -4.05
C LEU A 113 -6.36 6.37 -4.95
N ILE A 114 -6.67 5.22 -4.35
CA ILE A 114 -7.05 4.01 -5.08
C ILE A 114 -8.32 4.27 -5.91
N PHE A 115 -9.35 4.88 -5.32
CA PHE A 115 -10.58 5.22 -6.02
C PHE A 115 -10.31 6.15 -7.20
N MET A 116 -9.50 7.20 -7.02
CA MET A 116 -9.10 8.10 -8.10
C MET A 116 -8.38 7.35 -9.23
N GLY A 117 -7.51 6.42 -8.89
CA GLY A 117 -6.81 5.58 -9.88
C GLY A 117 -7.77 4.70 -10.68
N VAL A 118 -8.79 4.12 -10.02
CA VAL A 118 -9.82 3.31 -10.68
C VAL A 118 -10.68 4.19 -11.60
N GLU A 119 -11.11 5.36 -11.17
CA GLU A 119 -11.88 6.29 -12.01
C GLU A 119 -11.15 6.70 -13.28
N HIS A 120 -9.83 6.89 -13.21
CA HIS A 120 -9.00 7.21 -14.40
C HIS A 120 -8.78 6.01 -15.33
N THR A 121 -8.87 4.78 -14.84
CA THR A 121 -8.54 3.57 -15.61
C THR A 121 -9.75 2.76 -16.04
N GLN A 122 -10.90 2.98 -15.40
CA GLN A 122 -12.16 2.30 -15.67
C GLN A 122 -13.20 3.34 -16.13
N PRO A 123 -13.43 3.46 -17.44
CA PRO A 123 -14.24 4.55 -18.02
C PRO A 123 -15.76 4.40 -17.82
N GLU A 124 -16.21 3.32 -17.20
CA GLU A 124 -17.63 3.12 -16.93
C GLU A 124 -18.16 4.23 -16.01
N LYS A 125 -19.32 4.78 -16.38
CA LYS A 125 -20.00 5.83 -15.59
C LYS A 125 -20.87 5.22 -14.49
N GLY A 126 -21.14 6.04 -13.48
CA GLY A 126 -22.06 5.72 -12.40
C GLY A 126 -21.34 5.26 -11.14
N ARG A 127 -22.15 4.84 -10.18
CA ARG A 127 -21.65 4.47 -8.84
C ARG A 127 -20.81 3.20 -8.87
N LYS A 128 -19.62 3.28 -8.28
CA LYS A 128 -18.67 2.16 -8.16
C LYS A 128 -18.44 1.82 -6.70
N LEU A 129 -18.31 0.52 -6.42
CA LEU A 129 -17.69 0.01 -5.21
C LEU A 129 -16.29 -0.48 -5.58
N VAL A 130 -15.28 0.14 -4.99
CA VAL A 130 -13.88 -0.27 -5.13
C VAL A 130 -13.45 -0.95 -3.84
N ILE A 131 -12.89 -2.14 -3.96
CA ILE A 131 -12.33 -2.92 -2.85
C ILE A 131 -10.89 -3.25 -3.20
N ASP A 132 -9.95 -2.74 -2.41
CA ASP A 132 -8.53 -3.10 -2.52
C ASP A 132 -8.11 -3.94 -1.32
N ILE A 133 -7.74 -5.19 -1.57
CA ILE A 133 -7.29 -6.14 -0.54
C ILE A 133 -5.76 -6.13 -0.52
N GLY A 134 -5.22 -5.30 0.36
CA GLY A 134 -3.78 -5.19 0.57
C GLY A 134 -3.20 -6.29 1.45
N GLY A 135 -1.91 -6.14 1.81
CA GLY A 135 -1.23 -7.09 2.72
C GLY A 135 -1.70 -6.98 4.16
N GLY A 136 -1.89 -5.78 4.68
CA GLY A 136 -2.26 -5.51 6.08
C GLY A 136 -3.64 -4.90 6.27
N SER A 137 -4.14 -4.18 5.27
CA SER A 137 -5.45 -3.52 5.29
C SER A 137 -6.27 -3.87 4.05
N THR A 138 -7.54 -3.52 4.10
CA THR A 138 -8.47 -3.53 2.96
C THR A 138 -9.17 -2.18 2.92
N GLU A 139 -9.07 -1.53 1.80
CA GLU A 139 -9.71 -0.26 1.52
C GLU A 139 -11.02 -0.49 0.77
N LEU A 140 -12.07 0.24 1.18
CA LEU A 140 -13.40 0.17 0.58
C LEU A 140 -13.85 1.58 0.26
N VAL A 141 -14.23 1.81 -0.99
CA VAL A 141 -14.72 3.11 -1.42
C VAL A 141 -15.99 2.94 -2.24
N ILE A 142 -17.02 3.66 -1.88
CA ILE A 142 -18.18 3.88 -2.75
C ILE A 142 -18.10 5.32 -3.25
N GLY A 143 -18.13 5.50 -4.55
CA GLY A 143 -18.08 6.82 -5.16
C GLY A 143 -18.66 6.83 -6.56
N GLU A 144 -18.70 8.01 -7.16
CA GLU A 144 -19.29 8.25 -8.49
C GLU A 144 -18.63 9.49 -9.09
N ASP A 145 -18.24 9.41 -10.37
CA ASP A 145 -17.71 10.54 -11.14
C ASP A 145 -16.55 11.28 -10.42
N PHE A 146 -15.52 10.53 -9.98
CA PHE A 146 -14.36 11.03 -9.22
C PHE A 146 -14.68 11.53 -7.80
N GLU A 147 -15.91 11.43 -7.33
CA GLU A 147 -16.33 11.88 -6.01
C GLU A 147 -16.50 10.66 -5.06
N PRO A 148 -15.57 10.42 -4.12
CA PRO A 148 -15.72 9.38 -3.12
C PRO A 148 -16.80 9.82 -2.10
N LYS A 149 -17.80 8.96 -1.89
CA LYS A 149 -18.94 9.23 -0.97
C LYS A 149 -18.78 8.49 0.37
N LEU A 150 -18.24 7.28 0.32
CA LEU A 150 -17.89 6.51 1.50
C LEU A 150 -16.45 6.03 1.31
N VAL A 151 -15.62 6.26 2.31
CA VAL A 151 -14.20 5.90 2.29
C VAL A 151 -13.87 5.23 3.61
N GLU A 152 -13.43 3.99 3.54
CA GLU A 152 -13.11 3.19 4.71
C GLU A 152 -11.83 2.38 4.51
N SER A 153 -11.07 2.25 5.58
CA SER A 153 -9.92 1.34 5.64
C SER A 153 -10.08 0.41 6.83
N ARG A 154 -9.97 -0.88 6.59
CA ARG A 154 -10.12 -1.91 7.61
C ARG A 154 -8.81 -2.68 7.81
N ARG A 155 -8.44 -2.93 9.06
CA ARG A 155 -7.28 -3.77 9.41
C ARG A 155 -7.59 -5.23 9.12
N MET A 156 -7.63 -5.58 7.86
CA MET A 156 -7.75 -6.94 7.35
C MET A 156 -7.06 -7.02 5.99
N GLY A 157 -5.99 -7.75 5.92
CA GLY A 157 -5.22 -7.92 4.69
C GLY A 157 -4.80 -9.37 4.50
N CYS A 158 -4.39 -9.71 3.31
CA CYS A 158 -4.06 -11.10 2.98
C CYS A 158 -2.86 -11.64 3.78
N VAL A 159 -1.85 -10.82 4.08
CA VAL A 159 -0.70 -11.23 4.88
C VAL A 159 -1.07 -11.34 6.36
N SER A 160 -1.68 -10.31 6.93
CA SER A 160 -2.06 -10.29 8.34
C SER A 160 -3.07 -11.39 8.68
N PHE A 161 -4.05 -11.66 7.81
CA PHE A 161 -5.01 -12.75 7.99
C PHE A 161 -4.37 -14.12 7.80
N ALA A 162 -3.44 -14.27 6.85
CA ALA A 162 -2.70 -15.52 6.70
C ALA A 162 -1.91 -15.89 7.98
N GLN A 163 -1.19 -14.92 8.52
CA GLN A 163 -0.42 -15.13 9.77
C GLN A 163 -1.33 -15.43 10.96
N MET A 164 -2.45 -14.73 11.12
CA MET A 164 -3.33 -14.84 12.28
C MET A 164 -4.20 -16.11 12.25
N TYR A 165 -4.73 -16.47 11.11
CA TYR A 165 -5.74 -17.54 10.99
C TYR A 165 -5.24 -18.83 10.37
N PHE A 166 -4.09 -18.81 9.68
CA PHE A 166 -3.53 -19.98 9.00
C PHE A 166 -2.09 -20.24 9.44
N PRO A 167 -1.85 -20.46 10.76
CA PRO A 167 -0.51 -20.72 11.26
C PRO A 167 0.10 -21.94 10.54
N GLY A 168 1.39 -21.81 10.15
CA GLY A 168 2.07 -22.84 9.36
C GLY A 168 1.52 -23.05 7.94
N GLY A 169 0.66 -22.16 7.45
CA GLY A 169 0.02 -22.25 6.14
C GLY A 169 -1.10 -23.30 6.06
N VAL A 170 -1.55 -23.83 7.18
CA VAL A 170 -2.59 -24.88 7.24
C VAL A 170 -3.98 -24.28 7.05
N ILE A 171 -4.61 -24.55 5.90
CA ILE A 171 -5.96 -24.11 5.57
C ILE A 171 -6.94 -25.23 5.95
N SER A 172 -7.33 -25.29 7.22
CA SER A 172 -8.40 -26.16 7.68
C SER A 172 -9.77 -25.47 7.52
N ARG A 173 -10.83 -26.27 7.54
CA ARG A 173 -12.21 -25.75 7.54
C ARG A 173 -12.47 -24.83 8.73
N GLU A 174 -11.97 -25.19 9.90
CA GLU A 174 -12.10 -24.40 11.13
C GLU A 174 -11.36 -23.05 11.01
N ASN A 175 -10.09 -23.08 10.61
CA ASN A 175 -9.30 -21.88 10.42
C ASN A 175 -9.95 -20.93 9.41
N PHE A 176 -10.44 -21.47 8.28
CA PHE A 176 -11.14 -20.67 7.28
C PHE A 176 -12.43 -20.04 7.85
N GLN A 177 -13.21 -20.78 8.63
CA GLN A 177 -14.42 -20.23 9.26
C GLN A 177 -14.08 -19.10 10.25
N ARG A 178 -13.03 -19.26 11.07
CA ARG A 178 -12.56 -18.21 11.98
C ARG A 178 -12.16 -16.95 11.22
N ALA A 179 -11.37 -17.09 10.15
CA ALA A 179 -10.97 -15.96 9.30
C ALA A 179 -12.20 -15.26 8.68
N ARG A 180 -13.15 -16.04 8.16
CA ARG A 180 -14.41 -15.52 7.59
C ARG A 180 -15.24 -14.74 8.61
N MET A 181 -15.41 -15.26 9.82
CA MET A 181 -16.15 -14.58 10.88
C MET A 181 -15.48 -13.27 11.28
N ALA A 182 -14.17 -13.27 11.42
CA ALA A 182 -13.41 -12.07 11.75
C ALA A 182 -13.50 -10.99 10.64
N ALA A 183 -13.48 -11.41 9.38
CA ALA A 183 -13.68 -10.49 8.26
C ALA A 183 -15.10 -9.90 8.26
N ALA A 184 -16.13 -10.76 8.48
CA ALA A 184 -17.51 -10.32 8.57
C ALA A 184 -17.70 -9.26 9.66
N GLN A 185 -17.19 -9.50 10.87
CA GLN A 185 -17.25 -8.53 11.98
C GLN A 185 -16.65 -7.17 11.62
N LYS A 186 -15.51 -7.16 10.88
CA LYS A 186 -14.88 -5.90 10.47
C LYS A 186 -15.68 -5.15 9.41
N LEU A 187 -16.58 -5.83 8.70
CA LEU A 187 -17.42 -5.25 7.65
C LEU A 187 -18.82 -4.84 8.18
N GLU A 188 -19.29 -5.40 9.29
CA GLU A 188 -20.60 -5.09 9.87
C GLU A 188 -20.79 -3.61 10.23
N THR A 189 -19.70 -2.89 10.49
CA THR A 189 -19.73 -1.45 10.83
C THR A 189 -19.65 -0.53 9.61
N LEU A 190 -19.77 -1.07 8.42
CA LEU A 190 -19.89 -0.28 7.18
C LEU A 190 -21.36 0.14 7.01
N THR A 191 -21.75 1.21 7.69
CA THR A 191 -23.10 1.79 7.60
C THR A 191 -23.03 3.25 7.20
#